data_99f88499b45f8f3995ccbb4e8dc6d394
#
_entry.id   99f88499b45f8f3995ccbb4e8dc6d394
#
_cell.length_a   1.000
_cell.length_b   1.000
_cell.length_c   1.000
_cell.angle_alpha   90.00
_cell.angle_beta   90.00
_cell.angle_gamma   90.00
#
_symmetry.space_group_name_H-M   'P 1'
#
loop_
_entity.id
_entity.type
_entity.pdbx_description
1 polymer ?
#
loop_
_entity_poly.entity_id
_entity_poly.type
_entity_poly.pdbx_seq_one_letter_code
_entity_poly.pdbx_strand_id
1 'polypeptide(L)'
;GLGDVYKRQNTYTHNNLYYGSASASNKDRNGVTRTSLSTTYYQWENFVNYNTTLLDTHNISAMLGMSYSQSDQIYVSAGVDKIAKDNLLYADVDWPAGDAVKSTGGHNYIYRKLSYFGRVGYDYKNRYMAQFAMRADAADASVLPPTNRWGYFPSASVGWTISNEDFFAENNHTPITFLKVRSSWGQNGSTSNLSGYKYSNALITNAAGYPFSNSKINYMTSAQPSQLY
;
A
#
# COMPACT_ATOMS: atom_id res chain seq x y z
N GLY A 1 3.87 20.03 -5.30
CA GLY A 1 2.92 19.72 -6.36
C GLY A 1 1.71 18.97 -5.84
N LEU A 2 0.56 19.14 -6.49
CA LEU A 2 -0.65 18.36 -6.27
C LEU A 2 -0.82 17.40 -7.46
N GLY A 3 -0.99 16.12 -7.17
CA GLY A 3 -1.28 15.10 -8.17
C GLY A 3 -2.50 14.27 -7.77
N ASP A 4 -3.31 13.92 -8.74
CA ASP A 4 -4.41 12.98 -8.57
C ASP A 4 -4.34 11.87 -9.62
N VAL A 5 -4.74 10.67 -9.25
CA VAL A 5 -4.84 9.52 -10.14
C VAL A 5 -6.18 8.83 -9.92
N TYR A 6 -6.93 8.68 -10.99
CA TYR A 6 -8.19 7.95 -10.99
C TYR A 6 -8.04 6.62 -11.72
N LYS A 7 -8.37 5.54 -11.04
CA LYS A 7 -8.39 4.18 -11.62
C LYS A 7 -9.77 3.55 -11.41
N ARG A 8 -10.37 3.08 -12.50
CA ARG A 8 -11.59 2.30 -12.45
C ARG A 8 -11.37 0.94 -13.09
N GLN A 9 -11.77 -0.11 -12.39
CA GLN A 9 -11.70 -1.48 -12.88
C GLN A 9 -13.08 -2.11 -12.77
N ASN A 10 -13.58 -2.67 -13.87
CA ASN A 10 -14.79 -3.46 -13.90
C ASN A 10 -14.43 -4.90 -14.27
N THR A 11 -14.94 -5.84 -13.52
CA THR A 11 -14.73 -7.28 -13.77
C THR A 11 -16.08 -7.94 -13.93
N TYR A 12 -16.17 -8.74 -14.97
CA TYR A 12 -17.33 -9.59 -15.25
C TYR A 12 -16.87 -11.05 -15.19
N THR A 13 -17.54 -11.85 -14.37
CA THR A 13 -17.26 -13.28 -14.24
C THR A 13 -18.54 -14.06 -14.53
N HIS A 14 -18.46 -14.97 -15.50
CA HIS A 14 -19.52 -15.92 -15.83
C HIS A 14 -19.02 -17.34 -15.58
N ASN A 15 -19.73 -18.07 -14.74
CA ASN A 15 -19.45 -19.48 -14.49
C ASN A 15 -20.44 -20.31 -15.31
N ASN A 16 -19.93 -21.02 -16.32
CA ASN A 16 -20.75 -21.92 -17.13
C ASN A 16 -21.16 -23.17 -16.37
N LEU A 17 -22.28 -23.77 -16.75
CA LEU A 17 -22.60 -25.13 -16.33
C LEU A 17 -21.57 -26.11 -16.88
N TYR A 18 -21.08 -26.98 -16.00
CA TYR A 18 -20.16 -28.04 -16.38
C TYR A 18 -20.86 -29.40 -16.28
N TYR A 19 -21.09 -30.02 -17.44
CA TYR A 19 -21.68 -31.34 -17.57
C TYR A 19 -20.58 -32.40 -17.72
N GLY A 20 -19.83 -32.68 -16.68
CA GLY A 20 -18.83 -33.76 -16.67
C GLY A 20 -19.34 -34.98 -15.91
N SER A 21 -18.97 -36.17 -16.31
CA SER A 21 -19.33 -37.39 -15.60
C SER A 21 -18.72 -37.41 -14.20
N ALA A 22 -19.57 -37.58 -13.18
CA ALA A 22 -19.22 -38.05 -11.82
C ALA A 22 -18.04 -37.38 -11.10
N SER A 23 -17.69 -36.15 -11.41
CA SER A 23 -16.66 -35.39 -10.70
C SER A 23 -17.30 -34.54 -9.59
N ALA A 24 -16.63 -34.43 -8.44
CA ALA A 24 -17.01 -33.51 -7.36
C ALA A 24 -17.00 -32.02 -7.78
N SER A 25 -16.56 -31.72 -9.01
CA SER A 25 -16.51 -30.41 -9.63
C SER A 25 -17.75 -30.09 -10.48
N ASN A 26 -18.74 -30.99 -10.56
CA ASN A 26 -19.98 -30.70 -11.30
C ASN A 26 -20.70 -29.52 -10.65
N LYS A 27 -20.75 -28.41 -11.35
CA LYS A 27 -21.58 -27.26 -10.98
C LYS A 27 -22.90 -27.38 -11.69
N ASP A 28 -23.96 -27.60 -10.92
CA ASP A 28 -25.33 -27.59 -11.36
C ASP A 28 -25.93 -26.19 -11.51
N ARG A 29 -25.14 -25.18 -11.16
CA ARG A 29 -25.50 -23.76 -11.18
C ARG A 29 -24.52 -22.94 -12.00
N ASN A 30 -25.03 -22.20 -12.93
CA ASN A 30 -24.31 -21.17 -13.66
C ASN A 30 -24.56 -19.82 -12.99
N GLY A 31 -23.52 -19.06 -12.74
CA GLY A 31 -23.65 -17.78 -12.04
C GLY A 31 -22.93 -16.66 -12.78
N VAL A 32 -23.39 -15.45 -12.52
CA VAL A 32 -22.77 -14.22 -13.03
C VAL A 32 -22.48 -13.29 -11.87
N THR A 33 -21.28 -12.72 -11.86
CA THR A 33 -20.90 -11.69 -10.91
C THR A 33 -20.29 -10.52 -11.66
N ARG A 34 -20.75 -9.32 -11.34
CA ARG A 34 -20.18 -8.05 -11.80
C ARG A 34 -19.58 -7.31 -10.62
N THR A 35 -18.35 -6.84 -10.78
CA THR A 35 -17.66 -6.01 -9.78
C THR A 35 -17.20 -4.71 -10.40
N SER A 36 -17.29 -3.65 -9.63
CA SER A 36 -16.75 -2.35 -9.99
C SER A 36 -15.87 -1.87 -8.84
N LEU A 37 -14.61 -1.60 -9.14
CA LEU A 37 -13.64 -1.02 -8.22
C LEU A 37 -13.22 0.33 -8.75
N SER A 38 -13.49 1.38 -7.99
CA SER A 38 -13.05 2.74 -8.26
C SER A 38 -12.04 3.16 -7.21
N THR A 39 -10.88 3.60 -7.64
CA THR A 39 -9.84 4.12 -6.76
C THR A 39 -9.48 5.52 -7.19
N THR A 40 -9.56 6.46 -6.26
CA THR A 40 -9.11 7.83 -6.45
C THR A 40 -7.93 8.08 -5.52
N TYR A 41 -6.83 8.53 -6.06
CA TYR A 41 -5.61 8.81 -5.32
C TYR A 41 -5.27 10.29 -5.43
N TYR A 42 -5.05 10.91 -4.27
CA TYR A 42 -4.59 12.30 -4.15
C TYR A 42 -3.23 12.31 -3.46
N GLN A 43 -2.34 13.15 -3.96
CA GLN A 43 -1.05 13.40 -3.34
C GLN A 43 -0.74 14.88 -3.33
N TRP A 44 -0.30 15.37 -2.19
CA TRP A 44 0.14 16.73 -1.99
C TRP A 44 1.52 16.74 -1.34
N GLU A 45 2.47 17.36 -2.03
CA GLU A 45 3.86 17.42 -1.58
C GLU A 45 4.37 18.85 -1.59
N ASN A 46 5.06 19.21 -0.52
CA ASN A 46 5.81 20.44 -0.42
C ASN A 46 7.21 20.14 0.09
N PHE A 47 8.19 20.76 -0.52
CA PHE A 47 9.56 20.68 -0.04
C PHE A 47 10.31 21.97 -0.35
N VAL A 48 11.28 22.25 0.50
CA VAL A 48 12.19 23.38 0.37
C VAL A 48 13.60 22.82 0.26
N ASN A 49 14.35 23.31 -0.70
CA ASN A 49 15.76 23.01 -0.89
C ASN A 49 16.59 24.25 -0.59
N TYR A 50 17.67 24.05 0.13
CA TYR A 50 18.69 25.06 0.38
C TYR A 50 20.06 24.50 -0.02
N ASN A 51 20.79 25.23 -0.86
CA ASN A 51 22.13 24.89 -1.27
C ASN A 51 23.02 26.12 -1.08
N THR A 52 24.18 25.89 -0.51
CA THR A 52 25.18 26.95 -0.32
C THR A 52 26.59 26.40 -0.45
N THR A 53 27.49 27.25 -0.92
CA THR A 53 28.93 26.96 -0.97
C THR A 53 29.64 27.96 -0.07
N LEU A 54 30.38 27.47 0.89
CA LEU A 54 31.19 28.27 1.81
C LEU A 54 32.66 28.10 1.47
N LEU A 55 33.41 29.21 1.46
CA LEU A 55 34.85 29.21 1.21
C LEU A 55 35.23 28.46 -0.09
N ASP A 56 34.38 28.48 -1.11
CA ASP A 56 34.56 27.81 -2.41
C ASP A 56 34.87 26.31 -2.36
N THR A 57 34.84 25.72 -1.19
CA THR A 57 35.24 24.32 -0.99
C THR A 57 34.26 23.48 -0.21
N HIS A 58 33.35 24.10 0.54
CA HIS A 58 32.37 23.41 1.38
C HIS A 58 30.96 23.57 0.75
N ASN A 59 30.44 22.53 0.13
CA ASN A 59 29.10 22.52 -0.42
C ASN A 59 28.13 21.88 0.57
N ILE A 60 27.13 22.62 0.96
CA ILE A 60 26.08 22.17 1.88
C ILE A 60 24.75 22.17 1.09
N SER A 61 24.06 21.04 1.15
CA SER A 61 22.71 20.90 0.63
C SER A 61 21.76 20.47 1.74
N ALA A 62 20.64 21.11 1.86
CA ALA A 62 19.59 20.73 2.81
C ALA A 62 18.24 20.68 2.11
N MET A 63 17.44 19.70 2.46
CA MET A 63 16.05 19.58 1.99
C MET A 63 15.17 19.24 3.18
N LEU A 64 14.03 19.92 3.27
CA LEU A 64 12.96 19.58 4.21
C LEU A 64 11.66 19.52 3.45
N GLY A 65 10.84 18.52 3.71
CA GLY A 65 9.58 18.37 3.01
C GLY A 65 8.53 17.60 3.80
N MET A 66 7.31 17.69 3.28
CA MET A 66 6.17 16.92 3.74
C MET A 66 5.40 16.36 2.53
N SER A 67 4.79 15.21 2.72
CA SER A 67 3.93 14.57 1.74
C SER A 67 2.68 14.06 2.45
N TYR A 68 1.51 14.37 1.90
CA TYR A 68 0.24 13.81 2.29
C TYR A 68 -0.34 13.05 1.09
N SER A 69 -0.82 11.85 1.31
CA SER A 69 -1.53 11.10 0.30
C SER A 69 -2.78 10.44 0.85
N GLN A 70 -3.80 10.36 0.03
CA GLN A 70 -5.06 9.69 0.32
C GLN A 70 -5.47 8.83 -0.88
N SER A 71 -5.90 7.60 -0.58
CA SER A 71 -6.47 6.67 -1.55
C SER A 71 -7.87 6.30 -1.11
N ASP A 72 -8.86 6.69 -1.88
CA ASP A 72 -10.27 6.39 -1.68
C ASP A 72 -10.66 5.26 -2.62
N GLN A 73 -11.11 4.15 -2.05
CA GLN A 73 -11.47 2.95 -2.79
C GLN A 73 -12.93 2.61 -2.52
N ILE A 74 -13.70 2.51 -3.60
CA ILE A 74 -15.11 2.11 -3.58
C ILE A 74 -15.23 0.81 -4.36
N TYR A 75 -15.66 -0.23 -3.68
CA TYR A 75 -15.94 -1.53 -4.26
C TYR A 75 -17.43 -1.83 -4.19
N VAL A 76 -17.98 -2.26 -5.31
CA VAL A 76 -19.36 -2.72 -5.41
C VAL A 76 -19.39 -4.02 -6.21
N SER A 77 -20.14 -4.99 -5.75
CA SER A 77 -20.39 -6.23 -6.47
C SER A 77 -21.87 -6.58 -6.47
N ALA A 78 -22.31 -7.16 -7.57
CA ALA A 78 -23.62 -7.78 -7.70
C ALA A 78 -23.45 -9.14 -8.35
N GLY A 79 -24.13 -10.15 -7.83
CA GLY A 79 -24.04 -11.50 -8.33
C GLY A 79 -25.38 -12.22 -8.29
N VAL A 80 -25.51 -13.23 -9.13
CA VAL A 80 -26.58 -14.21 -9.16
C VAL A 80 -25.96 -15.58 -9.34
N ASP A 81 -26.40 -16.56 -8.56
CA ASP A 81 -25.82 -17.90 -8.57
C ASP A 81 -26.38 -18.80 -9.67
N LYS A 82 -27.50 -18.38 -10.31
CA LYS A 82 -28.13 -19.11 -11.38
C LYS A 82 -28.84 -18.16 -12.35
N ILE A 83 -28.55 -18.28 -13.63
CA ILE A 83 -29.20 -17.51 -14.70
C ILE A 83 -30.18 -18.37 -15.48
N ALA A 84 -31.22 -17.75 -16.05
CA ALA A 84 -32.30 -18.45 -16.75
C ALA A 84 -31.83 -19.14 -18.03
N LYS A 85 -30.82 -18.59 -18.71
CA LYS A 85 -30.20 -19.15 -19.92
C LYS A 85 -28.70 -19.10 -19.84
N ASP A 86 -28.05 -20.24 -20.05
CA ASP A 86 -26.61 -20.35 -20.12
C ASP A 86 -26.08 -19.94 -21.50
N ASN A 87 -26.20 -18.66 -21.80
CA ASN A 87 -25.71 -18.08 -23.04
C ASN A 87 -24.92 -16.81 -22.71
N LEU A 88 -23.70 -16.75 -23.15
CA LEU A 88 -22.78 -15.65 -22.87
C LEU A 88 -23.29 -14.27 -23.30
N LEU A 89 -24.09 -14.21 -24.37
CA LEU A 89 -24.69 -12.97 -24.87
C LEU A 89 -25.82 -12.41 -23.97
N TYR A 90 -26.42 -13.27 -23.14
CA TYR A 90 -27.56 -12.91 -22.28
C TYR A 90 -27.25 -13.13 -20.80
N ALA A 91 -26.04 -13.58 -20.46
CA ALA A 91 -25.63 -13.80 -19.08
C ALA A 91 -25.46 -12.47 -18.37
N ASP A 92 -26.45 -12.06 -17.61
CA ASP A 92 -26.39 -10.86 -16.79
C ASP A 92 -27.06 -11.08 -15.43
N VAL A 93 -26.68 -10.26 -14.45
CA VAL A 93 -27.22 -10.28 -13.08
C VAL A 93 -28.73 -9.95 -13.05
N ASP A 94 -29.28 -9.37 -14.11
CA ASP A 94 -30.69 -9.02 -14.26
C ASP A 94 -31.57 -10.18 -14.79
N TRP A 95 -30.95 -11.30 -15.16
CA TRP A 95 -31.64 -12.49 -15.69
C TRP A 95 -31.54 -13.71 -14.78
N PRO A 96 -31.98 -13.61 -13.50
CA PRO A 96 -31.96 -14.74 -12.60
C PRO A 96 -32.95 -15.81 -13.03
N ALA A 97 -32.60 -17.07 -12.78
CA ALA A 97 -33.58 -18.14 -12.78
C ALA A 97 -34.56 -17.98 -11.60
N GLY A 98 -35.72 -18.63 -11.64
CA GLY A 98 -36.75 -18.46 -10.62
C GLY A 98 -36.33 -18.86 -9.20
N ASP A 99 -35.35 -19.77 -9.08
CA ASP A 99 -34.76 -20.23 -7.80
C ASP A 99 -33.38 -19.62 -7.51
N ALA A 100 -32.98 -18.57 -8.22
CA ALA A 100 -31.66 -17.97 -8.08
C ALA A 100 -31.52 -17.13 -6.80
N VAL A 101 -30.37 -17.24 -6.16
CA VAL A 101 -29.98 -16.39 -5.03
C VAL A 101 -29.19 -15.19 -5.55
N LYS A 102 -29.66 -14.00 -5.23
CA LYS A 102 -28.96 -12.76 -5.53
C LYS A 102 -28.02 -12.42 -4.40
N SER A 103 -26.82 -11.98 -4.75
CA SER A 103 -25.82 -11.51 -3.80
C SER A 103 -25.38 -10.10 -4.13
N THR A 104 -25.21 -9.30 -3.11
CA THR A 104 -24.64 -7.96 -3.23
C THR A 104 -23.52 -7.80 -2.23
N GLY A 105 -22.49 -7.05 -2.58
CA GLY A 105 -21.39 -6.73 -1.70
C GLY A 105 -20.86 -5.34 -2.00
N GLY A 106 -20.32 -4.71 -0.99
CA GLY A 106 -19.70 -3.41 -1.18
C GLY A 106 -18.94 -2.99 0.06
N HIS A 107 -17.91 -2.21 -0.17
CA HIS A 107 -17.17 -1.55 0.90
C HIS A 107 -16.52 -0.28 0.38
N ASN A 108 -16.35 0.66 1.28
CA ASN A 108 -15.56 1.85 1.07
C ASN A 108 -14.35 1.79 1.97
N TYR A 109 -13.20 2.07 1.42
CA TYR A 109 -11.95 2.08 2.14
C TYR A 109 -11.19 3.37 1.85
N ILE A 110 -10.78 4.06 2.90
CA ILE A 110 -9.98 5.27 2.81
C ILE A 110 -8.65 4.99 3.50
N TYR A 111 -7.57 5.16 2.77
CA TYR A 111 -6.22 5.00 3.29
C TYR A 111 -5.46 6.31 3.19
N ARG A 112 -4.90 6.78 4.30
CA ARG A 112 -4.18 8.04 4.41
C ARG A 112 -2.76 7.83 4.88
N LYS A 113 -1.85 8.61 4.32
CA LYS A 113 -0.45 8.66 4.74
C LYS A 113 -0.02 10.10 4.92
N LEU A 114 0.73 10.36 5.98
CA LEU A 114 1.40 11.63 6.21
C LEU A 114 2.89 11.33 6.44
N SER A 115 3.75 12.05 5.74
CA SER A 115 5.18 11.87 5.82
C SER A 115 5.88 13.20 5.98
N TYR A 116 6.88 13.25 6.86
CA TYR A 116 7.85 14.33 6.92
C TYR A 116 9.22 13.76 6.58
N PHE A 117 10.00 14.50 5.82
CA PHE A 117 11.32 14.04 5.42
C PHE A 117 12.30 15.20 5.35
N GLY A 118 13.54 14.89 5.70
CA GLY A 118 14.63 15.84 5.63
C GLY A 118 15.90 15.16 5.19
N ARG A 119 16.78 15.91 4.53
CA ARG A 119 18.07 15.46 4.07
C ARG A 119 19.07 16.60 4.19
N VAL A 120 20.26 16.28 4.70
CA VAL A 120 21.41 17.18 4.71
C VAL A 120 22.56 16.46 4.02
N GLY A 121 23.16 17.12 3.05
CA GLY A 121 24.34 16.68 2.35
C GLY A 121 25.47 17.67 2.54
N TYR A 122 26.65 17.16 2.67
CA TYR A 122 27.90 17.91 2.77
C TYR A 122 28.92 17.33 1.80
N ASP A 123 29.57 18.19 1.07
CA ASP A 123 30.66 17.86 0.15
C ASP A 123 31.84 18.81 0.39
N TYR A 124 33.01 18.24 0.56
CA TYR A 124 34.24 18.97 0.70
C TYR A 124 35.14 18.75 -0.49
N LYS A 125 35.41 19.82 -1.24
CA LYS A 125 36.31 19.85 -2.42
C LYS A 125 35.97 18.80 -3.49
N ASN A 126 34.71 18.32 -3.57
CA ASN A 126 34.31 17.19 -4.40
C ASN A 126 35.14 15.90 -4.13
N ARG A 127 35.76 15.80 -2.95
CA ARG A 127 36.56 14.65 -2.50
C ARG A 127 35.77 13.82 -1.49
N TYR A 128 35.27 14.45 -0.43
CA TYR A 128 34.58 13.79 0.68
C TYR A 128 33.13 14.22 0.70
N MET A 129 32.26 13.24 0.65
CA MET A 129 30.82 13.45 0.65
C MET A 129 30.21 12.72 1.85
N ALA A 130 29.30 13.38 2.54
CA ALA A 130 28.48 12.79 3.59
C ALA A 130 27.04 13.24 3.41
N GLN A 131 26.09 12.34 3.61
CA GLN A 131 24.67 12.65 3.57
C GLN A 131 23.97 11.94 4.71
N PHE A 132 23.07 12.64 5.36
CA PHE A 132 22.13 12.10 6.32
C PHE A 132 20.71 12.42 5.86
N ALA A 133 19.81 11.44 5.93
CA ALA A 133 18.40 11.65 5.67
C ALA A 133 17.56 10.97 6.75
N MET A 134 16.43 11.59 7.06
CA MET A 134 15.43 11.10 8.00
C MET A 134 14.05 11.21 7.37
N ARG A 135 13.28 10.15 7.50
CA ARG A 135 11.87 10.14 7.12
C ARG A 135 11.02 9.67 8.29
N ALA A 136 9.97 10.41 8.58
CA ALA A 136 8.96 10.06 9.56
C ALA A 136 7.63 9.85 8.82
N ASP A 137 7.10 8.64 8.85
CA ASP A 137 5.86 8.26 8.16
C ASP A 137 4.79 7.87 9.18
N ALA A 138 3.63 8.51 9.09
CA ALA A 138 2.44 8.10 9.84
C ALA A 138 1.61 7.14 8.99
N ALA A 139 1.39 5.94 9.51
CA ALA A 139 0.48 4.97 8.91
C ALA A 139 -0.99 5.35 9.13
N ASP A 140 -1.86 4.84 8.26
CA ASP A 140 -3.31 5.00 8.41
C ASP A 140 -3.83 4.40 9.72
N ALA A 141 -4.89 4.99 10.26
CA ALA A 141 -5.54 4.52 11.47
C ALA A 141 -6.12 3.09 11.36
N SER A 142 -6.39 2.63 10.14
CA SER A 142 -6.82 1.25 9.90
C SER A 142 -5.69 0.23 10.04
N VAL A 143 -4.43 0.67 9.97
CA VAL A 143 -3.25 -0.21 10.01
C VAL A 143 -2.60 -0.23 11.40
N LEU A 144 -2.40 0.94 11.99
CA LEU A 144 -1.75 1.10 13.29
C LEU A 144 -2.56 2.01 14.24
N PRO A 145 -2.52 1.74 15.55
CA PRO A 145 -3.21 2.56 16.53
C PRO A 145 -2.65 3.99 16.57
N PRO A 146 -3.44 4.98 17.02
CA PRO A 146 -3.01 6.37 17.09
C PRO A 146 -1.71 6.60 17.85
N THR A 147 -1.46 5.79 18.87
CA THR A 147 -0.28 5.88 19.74
C THR A 147 1.02 5.44 19.06
N ASN A 148 0.97 4.51 18.11
CA ASN A 148 2.15 3.88 17.53
C ASN A 148 2.17 3.93 15.98
N ARG A 149 1.52 4.94 15.38
CA ARG A 149 1.43 5.04 13.92
C ARG A 149 2.64 5.65 13.23
N TRP A 150 3.56 6.25 13.98
CA TRP A 150 4.73 6.90 13.43
C TRP A 150 5.91 5.94 13.34
N GLY A 151 6.46 5.75 12.14
CA GLY A 151 7.71 5.07 11.88
C GLY A 151 8.80 6.08 11.51
N TYR A 152 10.02 5.84 11.99
CA TYR A 152 11.18 6.70 11.73
C TYR A 152 12.23 5.90 10.96
N PHE A 153 12.68 6.45 9.85
CA PHE A 153 13.55 5.77 8.90
C PHE A 153 14.79 6.62 8.61
N PRO A 154 15.82 6.51 9.45
CA PRO A 154 17.10 7.17 9.22
C PRO A 154 17.90 6.48 8.12
N SER A 155 18.70 7.28 7.41
CA SER A 155 19.72 6.78 6.49
C SER A 155 20.92 7.70 6.46
N ALA A 156 22.08 7.12 6.25
CA ALA A 156 23.35 7.83 6.14
C ALA A 156 24.19 7.25 5.00
N SER A 157 24.92 8.10 4.32
CA SER A 157 25.88 7.67 3.31
C SER A 157 27.14 8.53 3.35
N VAL A 158 28.26 7.91 3.02
CA VAL A 158 29.56 8.57 2.87
C VAL A 158 30.18 8.17 1.55
N GLY A 159 30.93 9.08 0.97
CA GLY A 159 31.64 8.85 -0.28
C GLY A 159 32.99 9.53 -0.28
N TRP A 160 33.94 8.89 -0.92
CA TRP A 160 35.27 9.42 -1.14
C TRP A 160 35.66 9.27 -2.60
N THR A 161 35.93 10.40 -3.25
CA THR A 161 36.42 10.44 -4.64
C THR A 161 37.95 10.46 -4.60
N ILE A 162 38.53 9.29 -4.64
CA ILE A 162 39.98 9.08 -4.55
C ILE A 162 40.68 9.74 -5.75
N SER A 163 40.08 9.73 -6.93
CA SER A 163 40.64 10.35 -8.11
C SER A 163 40.82 11.86 -8.01
N ASN A 164 40.18 12.52 -7.04
CA ASN A 164 40.31 13.95 -6.83
C ASN A 164 41.40 14.29 -5.78
N GLU A 165 42.11 13.28 -5.23
CA GLU A 165 43.22 13.48 -4.30
C GLU A 165 44.51 13.82 -5.05
N ASP A 166 45.34 14.64 -4.44
CA ASP A 166 46.57 15.12 -5.05
C ASP A 166 47.56 13.96 -5.35
N PHE A 167 47.61 12.95 -4.48
CA PHE A 167 48.44 11.75 -4.68
C PHE A 167 48.00 10.89 -5.86
N PHE A 168 46.72 10.95 -6.25
CA PHE A 168 46.20 10.20 -7.39
C PHE A 168 46.56 10.91 -8.70
N ALA A 169 46.52 12.24 -8.72
CA ALA A 169 46.85 13.04 -9.88
C ALA A 169 48.34 12.96 -10.25
N GLU A 170 49.22 12.85 -9.24
CA GLU A 170 50.65 12.73 -9.41
C GLU A 170 51.10 11.37 -9.98
N ASN A 171 50.29 10.30 -9.76
CA ASN A 171 50.58 8.93 -10.22
C ASN A 171 49.88 8.58 -11.52
N ASN A 172 50.00 9.39 -12.55
CA ASN A 172 49.28 9.27 -13.84
C ASN A 172 49.67 8.05 -14.72
N HIS A 173 50.14 6.95 -14.11
CA HIS A 173 50.55 5.73 -14.80
C HIS A 173 49.47 4.65 -14.79
N THR A 174 48.31 4.95 -14.20
CA THR A 174 47.18 4.00 -14.15
C THR A 174 46.15 4.31 -15.24
N PRO A 175 45.56 3.31 -15.90
CA PRO A 175 44.49 3.52 -16.89
C PRO A 175 43.16 3.97 -16.25
N ILE A 176 43.13 4.10 -14.92
CA ILE A 176 41.94 4.50 -14.15
C ILE A 176 41.92 6.03 -14.05
N THR A 177 40.97 6.66 -14.71
CA THR A 177 40.78 8.11 -14.71
C THR A 177 39.83 8.60 -13.61
N PHE A 178 38.97 7.72 -13.11
CA PHE A 178 38.00 8.03 -12.04
C PHE A 178 37.85 6.86 -11.08
N LEU A 179 38.05 7.17 -9.78
CA LEU A 179 37.87 6.18 -8.70
C LEU A 179 37.13 6.84 -7.53
N LYS A 180 35.94 6.27 -7.23
CA LYS A 180 35.10 6.71 -6.10
C LYS A 180 34.61 5.51 -5.30
N VAL A 181 34.74 5.57 -3.98
CA VAL A 181 34.21 4.60 -3.03
C VAL A 181 33.03 5.21 -2.28
N ARG A 182 31.98 4.44 -2.09
CA ARG A 182 30.77 4.84 -1.34
C ARG A 182 30.33 3.74 -0.41
N SER A 183 29.82 4.13 0.76
CA SER A 183 29.09 3.27 1.66
C SER A 183 27.79 3.95 2.10
N SER A 184 26.75 3.16 2.27
CA SER A 184 25.45 3.67 2.75
C SER A 184 24.81 2.67 3.69
N TRP A 185 24.10 3.22 4.67
CA TRP A 185 23.26 2.48 5.60
C TRP A 185 21.91 3.16 5.69
N GLY A 186 20.85 2.37 5.86
CA GLY A 186 19.51 2.90 6.04
C GLY A 186 18.56 1.87 6.63
N GLN A 187 17.55 2.38 7.32
CA GLN A 187 16.46 1.60 7.87
C GLN A 187 15.18 1.86 7.06
N ASN A 188 14.50 0.80 6.66
CA ASN A 188 13.21 0.86 6.00
C ASN A 188 12.14 0.17 6.83
N GLY A 189 10.90 0.67 6.71
CA GLY A 189 9.72 0.03 7.27
C GLY A 189 8.73 -0.39 6.19
N SER A 190 7.94 -1.40 6.48
CA SER A 190 6.86 -1.85 5.62
C SER A 190 5.63 -2.17 6.44
N THR A 191 4.48 -1.74 5.95
CA THR A 191 3.16 -2.07 6.50
C THR A 191 2.43 -3.11 5.64
N SER A 192 3.09 -3.71 4.65
CA SER A 192 2.46 -4.63 3.67
C SER A 192 1.87 -5.89 4.31
N ASN A 193 2.42 -6.32 5.45
CA ASN A 193 1.94 -7.49 6.20
C ASN A 193 0.88 -7.16 7.26
N LEU A 194 0.53 -5.87 7.40
CA LEU A 194 -0.47 -5.41 8.34
C LEU A 194 -1.80 -5.25 7.59
N SER A 195 -2.78 -6.05 7.91
CA SER A 195 -4.16 -5.87 7.44
C SER A 195 -4.98 -5.09 8.48
N GLY A 196 -6.05 -4.46 8.00
CA GLY A 196 -6.81 -3.49 8.78
C GLY A 196 -7.25 -3.94 10.17
N TYR A 197 -7.08 -3.04 11.13
CA TYR A 197 -7.57 -3.13 12.51
C TYR A 197 -7.09 -4.36 13.32
N LYS A 198 -5.97 -4.98 12.97
CA LYS A 198 -5.40 -6.11 13.74
C LYS A 198 -5.04 -5.77 15.19
N TYR A 199 -4.90 -4.51 15.51
CA TYR A 199 -4.64 -4.02 16.86
C TYR A 199 -5.89 -3.91 17.72
N SER A 200 -7.09 -4.05 17.13
CA SER A 200 -8.36 -4.01 17.87
C SER A 200 -8.94 -5.41 18.05
N ASN A 201 -9.64 -5.63 19.14
CA ASN A 201 -10.37 -6.87 19.35
C ASN A 201 -11.60 -6.88 18.43
N ALA A 202 -11.69 -7.88 17.56
CA ALA A 202 -12.87 -8.08 16.75
C ALA A 202 -13.95 -8.80 17.56
N LEU A 203 -15.16 -8.29 17.51
CA LEU A 203 -16.33 -8.95 18.08
C LEU A 203 -16.94 -9.83 17.00
N ILE A 204 -16.94 -11.14 17.23
CA ILE A 204 -17.56 -12.10 16.33
C ILE A 204 -18.98 -12.35 16.82
N THR A 205 -19.97 -11.97 16.01
CA THR A 205 -21.36 -12.34 16.21
C THR A 205 -21.62 -13.66 15.48
N ASN A 206 -21.97 -14.70 16.22
CA ASN A 206 -22.32 -15.98 15.62
C ASN A 206 -23.84 -16.08 15.45
N ALA A 207 -24.28 -16.53 14.27
CA ALA A 207 -25.69 -16.76 13.98
C ALA A 207 -26.32 -17.89 14.85
N ALA A 208 -25.49 -18.73 15.47
CA ALA A 208 -25.88 -19.77 16.39
C ALA A 208 -25.83 -19.30 17.85
N GLY A 209 -26.46 -18.15 18.16
CA GLY A 209 -26.58 -17.67 19.53
C GLY A 209 -27.37 -18.62 20.42
N TYR A 210 -27.04 -18.65 21.71
CA TYR A 210 -27.79 -19.41 22.69
C TYR A 210 -29.18 -18.81 22.86
N PRO A 211 -30.29 -19.55 22.63
CA PRO A 211 -31.62 -19.01 22.75
C PRO A 211 -32.02 -18.88 24.24
N PHE A 212 -32.02 -17.64 24.75
CA PHE A 212 -32.59 -17.35 26.08
C PHE A 212 -34.11 -17.11 26.05
N SER A 213 -34.72 -17.18 24.89
CA SER A 213 -36.15 -17.01 24.69
C SER A 213 -36.53 -17.59 23.33
N ASN A 214 -37.84 -17.75 23.05
CA ASN A 214 -38.37 -18.19 21.74
C ASN A 214 -37.97 -17.28 20.56
N SER A 215 -37.29 -16.18 20.80
CA SER A 215 -36.71 -15.29 19.77
C SER A 215 -35.23 -15.60 19.60
N LYS A 216 -34.80 -15.89 18.38
CA LYS A 216 -33.39 -16.05 18.05
C LYS A 216 -32.66 -14.70 18.20
N ILE A 217 -32.05 -14.48 19.34
CA ILE A 217 -31.19 -13.33 19.56
C ILE A 217 -29.76 -13.75 19.24
N ASN A 218 -29.12 -13.08 18.29
CA ASN A 218 -27.71 -13.28 17.99
C ASN A 218 -26.87 -12.67 19.11
N TYR A 219 -26.22 -13.50 19.88
CA TYR A 219 -25.28 -13.06 20.92
C TYR A 219 -23.86 -13.01 20.37
N MET A 220 -23.11 -12.09 20.91
CA MET A 220 -21.68 -12.00 20.76
C MET A 220 -21.04 -13.19 21.47
N THR A 221 -20.41 -14.10 20.73
CA THR A 221 -19.91 -15.37 21.28
C THR A 221 -18.43 -15.36 21.62
N SER A 222 -17.64 -14.49 21.01
CA SER A 222 -16.22 -14.34 21.33
C SER A 222 -15.66 -13.00 20.87
N ALA A 223 -14.64 -12.52 21.58
CA ALA A 223 -13.77 -11.46 21.14
C ALA A 223 -12.45 -12.08 20.65
N GLN A 224 -11.99 -11.72 19.47
CA GLN A 224 -10.64 -12.10 19.04
C GLN A 224 -9.63 -11.18 19.72
N PRO A 225 -8.55 -11.74 20.32
CA PRO A 225 -7.50 -10.90 20.87
C PRO A 225 -6.79 -10.10 19.77
N SER A 226 -6.26 -8.95 20.14
CA SER A 226 -5.41 -8.16 19.27
C SER A 226 -4.23 -9.00 18.78
N GLN A 227 -3.89 -8.87 17.50
CA GLN A 227 -2.76 -9.58 16.88
C GLN A 227 -1.47 -8.75 16.89
N LEU A 228 -1.53 -7.50 17.39
CA LEU A 228 -0.39 -6.60 17.52
C LEU A 228 -0.14 -6.33 19.01
N TYR A 229 1.02 -6.68 19.46
CA TYR A 229 1.54 -6.38 20.80
C TYR A 229 2.53 -5.22 20.72
#